data_a6ea74fe3d2a7fe3c4cf723617bc1b24
#
_entry.id   a6ea74fe3d2a7fe3c4cf723617bc1b24
#
_cell.length_a   1.000
_cell.length_b   1.000
_cell.length_c   1.000
_cell.angle_alpha   90.00
_cell.angle_beta   90.00
_cell.angle_gamma   90.00
#
_symmetry.space_group_name_H-M   'P 1'
#
loop_
_entity.id
_entity.type
_entity.pdbx_description
1 polymer ?
#
loop_
_entity_poly.entity_id
_entity_poly.type
_entity_poly.pdbx_seq_one_letter_code
_entity_poly.pdbx_strand_id
1 'polypeptide(L)'
;MYYAGMSLRKIQEHLQMFAPKNSHYSTIYRWIVKYANMISTLTDNLQIQSGQELMSDEMEYHRLGEQNWFVDVMDTTTRYVVASDYMKSRTIENLTRVLKKGKLTTGEQIKVVTTDGLKGYERVLKKSFGLKTHWNHKSPIIHNVVIASERGFNHKIERLHNTIRDRTKIMRGFHGSLESARAIMKGMEIYYNFVRKHQGIDGKTPSEEAIPELNLSTNKWLNLIKMSKT
;
A
#
# COMPACT_ATOMS: atom_id res chain seq x y z
N MET A 1 -10.20 14.45 -2.10
CA MET A 1 -11.34 14.38 -1.19
C MET A 1 -11.52 12.99 -0.57
N TYR A 2 -11.84 11.92 -1.32
CA TYR A 2 -12.13 10.58 -0.78
C TYR A 2 -10.96 10.02 0.04
N TYR A 3 -9.76 9.93 -0.54
CA TYR A 3 -8.56 9.46 0.15
C TYR A 3 -8.03 10.43 1.22
N ALA A 4 -8.57 11.65 1.28
CA ALA A 4 -8.34 12.60 2.36
C ALA A 4 -9.37 12.47 3.51
N GLY A 5 -10.26 11.47 3.48
CA GLY A 5 -11.18 11.14 4.56
C GLY A 5 -12.61 11.67 4.44
N MET A 6 -12.99 12.25 3.28
CA MET A 6 -14.38 12.64 3.07
C MET A 6 -15.24 11.44 2.65
N SER A 7 -16.43 11.30 3.21
CA SER A 7 -17.41 10.30 2.75
C SER A 7 -17.95 10.68 1.36
N LEU A 8 -18.42 9.70 0.60
CA LEU A 8 -18.95 9.92 -0.76
C LEU A 8 -20.11 10.93 -0.79
N ARG A 9 -20.99 10.89 0.21
CA ARG A 9 -22.10 11.83 0.32
C ARG A 9 -21.62 13.25 0.60
N LYS A 10 -20.66 13.41 1.51
CA LYS A 10 -20.04 14.73 1.77
C LYS A 10 -19.29 15.27 0.55
N ILE A 11 -18.66 14.39 -0.24
CA ILE A 11 -18.04 14.81 -1.53
C ILE A 11 -19.10 15.31 -2.48
N GLN A 12 -20.24 14.60 -2.63
CA GLN A 12 -21.36 15.06 -3.45
C GLN A 12 -21.89 16.42 -2.99
N GLU A 13 -22.19 16.57 -1.71
CA GLU A 13 -22.66 17.82 -1.10
C GLU A 13 -21.67 18.97 -1.35
N HIS A 14 -20.37 18.71 -1.12
CA HIS A 14 -19.33 19.71 -1.36
C HIS A 14 -19.24 20.15 -2.82
N LEU A 15 -19.32 19.19 -3.74
CA LEU A 15 -19.29 19.50 -5.19
C LEU A 15 -20.53 20.28 -5.64
N GLN A 16 -21.68 20.12 -4.98
CA GLN A 16 -22.91 20.87 -5.30
C GLN A 16 -22.75 22.37 -5.08
N MET A 17 -21.85 22.80 -4.21
CA MET A 17 -21.57 24.22 -3.97
C MET A 17 -20.91 24.88 -5.20
N PHE A 18 -20.16 24.12 -6.01
CA PHE A 18 -19.43 24.60 -7.17
C PHE A 18 -20.06 24.18 -8.51
N ALA A 19 -20.79 23.06 -8.50
CA ALA A 19 -21.43 22.47 -9.66
C ALA A 19 -22.79 21.88 -9.27
N PRO A 20 -23.88 22.65 -9.33
CA PRO A 20 -25.23 22.20 -8.89
C PRO A 20 -25.72 20.92 -9.57
N LYS A 21 -25.31 20.68 -10.82
CA LYS A 21 -25.61 19.44 -11.58
C LYS A 21 -24.43 18.45 -11.51
N ASN A 22 -23.95 18.14 -10.31
CA ASN A 22 -22.86 17.18 -10.15
C ASN A 22 -23.35 15.73 -10.18
N SER A 23 -22.40 14.81 -10.14
CA SER A 23 -22.69 13.38 -10.17
C SER A 23 -23.15 12.85 -8.81
N HIS A 24 -24.10 11.91 -8.84
CA HIS A 24 -24.54 11.18 -7.66
C HIS A 24 -23.36 10.43 -7.00
N TYR A 25 -23.39 10.27 -5.67
CA TYR A 25 -22.30 9.63 -4.91
C TYR A 25 -21.93 8.22 -5.41
N SER A 26 -22.88 7.45 -5.96
CA SER A 26 -22.60 6.14 -6.53
C SER A 26 -21.77 6.23 -7.83
N THR A 27 -21.91 7.30 -8.60
CA THR A 27 -21.09 7.57 -9.78
C THR A 27 -19.68 7.98 -9.36
N ILE A 28 -19.57 8.80 -8.32
CA ILE A 28 -18.27 9.16 -7.71
C ILE A 28 -17.54 7.90 -7.23
N TYR A 29 -18.23 6.96 -6.57
CA TYR A 29 -17.67 5.68 -6.17
C TYR A 29 -17.13 4.88 -7.36
N ARG A 30 -17.92 4.75 -8.44
CA ARG A 30 -17.48 4.05 -9.67
C ARG A 30 -16.23 4.70 -10.28
N TRP A 31 -16.14 6.02 -10.27
CA TRP A 31 -14.94 6.72 -10.73
C TRP A 31 -13.72 6.44 -9.86
N ILE A 32 -13.88 6.43 -8.54
CA ILE A 32 -12.79 6.11 -7.61
C ILE A 32 -12.23 4.72 -7.91
N VAL A 33 -13.09 3.70 -8.01
CA VAL A 33 -12.69 2.33 -8.34
C VAL A 33 -12.02 2.25 -9.72
N LYS A 34 -12.64 2.87 -10.73
CA LYS A 34 -12.11 2.90 -12.10
C LYS A 34 -10.70 3.51 -12.17
N TYR A 35 -10.52 4.70 -11.60
CA TYR A 35 -9.25 5.40 -11.67
C TYR A 35 -8.18 4.77 -10.77
N ALA A 36 -8.55 4.22 -9.63
CA ALA A 36 -7.61 3.46 -8.79
C ALA A 36 -7.05 2.25 -9.56
N ASN A 37 -7.92 1.47 -10.22
CA ASN A 37 -7.49 0.33 -11.05
C ASN A 37 -6.62 0.78 -12.24
N MET A 38 -7.00 1.87 -12.92
CA MET A 38 -6.24 2.37 -14.06
C MET A 38 -4.84 2.83 -13.66
N ILE A 39 -4.73 3.59 -12.56
CA ILE A 39 -3.44 4.05 -12.05
C ILE A 39 -2.63 2.86 -11.51
N SER A 40 -3.26 1.86 -10.88
CA SER A 40 -2.53 0.71 -10.35
C SER A 40 -1.77 -0.05 -11.42
N THR A 41 -2.33 -0.17 -12.63
CA THR A 41 -1.64 -0.79 -13.78
C THR A 41 -0.32 -0.08 -14.11
N LEU A 42 -0.30 1.25 -14.04
CA LEU A 42 0.92 2.03 -14.20
C LEU A 42 1.87 1.83 -13.01
N THR A 43 1.37 2.05 -11.77
CA THR A 43 2.23 2.11 -10.57
C THR A 43 2.81 0.75 -10.19
N ASP A 44 2.13 -0.35 -10.54
CA ASP A 44 2.61 -1.70 -10.29
C ASP A 44 3.80 -2.12 -11.17
N ASN A 45 4.06 -1.37 -12.24
CA ASN A 45 5.17 -1.61 -13.16
C ASN A 45 6.35 -0.65 -12.94
N LEU A 46 6.24 0.30 -12.02
CA LEU A 46 7.34 1.22 -11.72
C LEU A 46 8.46 0.49 -10.95
N GLN A 47 9.68 0.70 -11.39
CA GLN A 47 10.88 0.33 -10.63
C GLN A 47 11.26 1.48 -9.71
N ILE A 48 11.74 1.17 -8.53
CA ILE A 48 12.09 2.16 -7.52
C ILE A 48 13.55 2.06 -7.11
N GLN A 49 14.11 3.17 -6.70
CA GLN A 49 15.37 3.21 -5.96
C GLN A 49 15.06 2.95 -4.49
N SER A 50 15.15 1.70 -4.05
CA SER A 50 14.88 1.31 -2.66
C SER A 50 16.13 1.26 -1.82
N GLY A 51 15.96 1.25 -0.50
CA GLY A 51 17.00 0.87 0.46
C GLY A 51 17.28 -0.64 0.45
N GLN A 52 17.88 -1.13 1.52
CA GLN A 52 18.23 -2.54 1.67
C GLN A 52 17.28 -3.30 2.61
N GLU A 53 16.31 -2.61 3.19
CA GLU A 53 15.39 -3.18 4.17
C GLU A 53 13.93 -2.95 3.78
N LEU A 54 13.15 -4.03 3.83
CA LEU A 54 11.69 -3.99 3.73
C LEU A 54 11.06 -4.27 5.10
N MET A 55 9.93 -3.64 5.35
CA MET A 55 9.00 -3.98 6.43
C MET A 55 7.73 -4.56 5.84
N SER A 56 7.19 -5.62 6.45
CA SER A 56 5.87 -6.17 6.08
C SER A 56 5.03 -6.36 7.33
N ASP A 57 3.76 -6.01 7.21
CA ASP A 57 2.77 -6.14 8.29
C ASP A 57 1.37 -6.35 7.72
N GLU A 58 0.41 -6.71 8.56
CA GLU A 58 -0.99 -6.90 8.18
C GLU A 58 -1.91 -6.03 9.04
N MET A 59 -2.86 -5.41 8.39
CA MET A 59 -3.93 -4.67 9.03
C MET A 59 -5.26 -5.35 8.77
N GLU A 60 -5.98 -5.66 9.85
CA GLU A 60 -7.35 -6.14 9.74
C GLU A 60 -8.29 -4.99 9.33
N TYR A 61 -9.14 -5.26 8.33
CA TYR A 61 -10.19 -4.35 7.92
C TYR A 61 -11.39 -5.09 7.33
N HIS A 62 -12.55 -4.96 7.95
CA HIS A 62 -13.74 -5.75 7.63
C HIS A 62 -14.36 -5.44 6.26
N ARG A 63 -14.91 -6.48 5.63
CA ARG A 63 -15.76 -6.39 4.44
C ARG A 63 -17.01 -7.24 4.64
N LEU A 64 -18.19 -6.63 4.49
CA LEU A 64 -19.49 -7.27 4.72
C LEU A 64 -19.62 -7.92 6.11
N GLY A 65 -18.99 -7.31 7.11
CA GLY A 65 -18.93 -7.84 8.47
C GLY A 65 -17.91 -8.95 8.71
N GLU A 66 -17.29 -9.49 7.63
CA GLU A 66 -16.27 -10.54 7.73
C GLU A 66 -14.87 -9.94 7.88
N GLN A 67 -14.03 -10.65 8.61
CA GLN A 67 -12.61 -10.32 8.76
C GLN A 67 -11.88 -10.46 7.41
N ASN A 68 -11.20 -9.41 7.03
CA ASN A 68 -10.32 -9.37 5.85
C ASN A 68 -9.02 -8.67 6.24
N TRP A 69 -8.00 -8.79 5.41
CA TRP A 69 -6.65 -8.34 5.71
C TRP A 69 -6.11 -7.45 4.61
N PHE A 70 -5.53 -6.33 4.98
CA PHE A 70 -4.67 -5.54 4.12
C PHE A 70 -3.24 -5.86 4.48
N VAL A 71 -2.52 -6.45 3.56
CA VAL A 71 -1.10 -6.81 3.71
C VAL A 71 -0.30 -5.83 2.89
N ASP A 72 0.73 -5.27 3.48
CA ASP A 72 1.60 -4.32 2.80
C ASP A 72 3.08 -4.60 3.08
N VAL A 73 3.91 -4.13 2.15
CA VAL A 73 5.37 -4.19 2.20
C VAL A 73 5.89 -2.80 1.88
N MET A 74 6.70 -2.26 2.76
CA MET A 74 7.25 -0.90 2.68
C MET A 74 8.77 -0.94 2.64
N ASP A 75 9.38 -0.14 1.77
CA ASP A 75 10.81 0.20 1.87
C ASP A 75 11.03 1.18 3.03
N THR A 76 11.95 0.83 3.93
CA THR A 76 12.16 1.61 5.16
C THR A 76 12.88 2.92 4.93
N THR A 77 13.63 3.05 3.83
CA THR A 77 14.41 4.24 3.48
C THR A 77 13.51 5.30 2.87
N THR A 78 12.84 4.98 1.78
CA THR A 78 11.98 5.92 1.04
C THR A 78 10.57 6.01 1.59
N ARG A 79 10.16 5.07 2.46
CA ARG A 79 8.79 4.85 2.93
C ARG A 79 7.80 4.49 1.83
N TYR A 80 8.29 4.12 0.65
CA TYR A 80 7.44 3.70 -0.46
C TYR A 80 6.83 2.33 -0.16
N VAL A 81 5.51 2.22 -0.26
CA VAL A 81 4.79 0.95 -0.21
C VAL A 81 5.03 0.25 -1.53
N VAL A 82 5.89 -0.77 -1.52
CA VAL A 82 6.35 -1.46 -2.73
C VAL A 82 5.38 -2.53 -3.21
N ALA A 83 4.55 -3.03 -2.32
CA ALA A 83 3.48 -3.97 -2.63
C ALA A 83 2.39 -3.91 -1.57
N SER A 84 1.15 -4.06 -1.97
CA SER A 84 0.05 -4.32 -1.07
C SER A 84 -1.03 -5.17 -1.75
N ASP A 85 -1.85 -5.85 -0.93
CA ASP A 85 -3.08 -6.49 -1.39
C ASP A 85 -4.11 -6.56 -0.24
N TYR A 86 -5.39 -6.50 -0.62
CA TYR A 86 -6.50 -6.70 0.30
C TYR A 86 -7.15 -8.06 0.04
N MET A 87 -7.23 -8.91 1.06
CA MET A 87 -7.54 -10.32 0.90
C MET A 87 -8.39 -10.88 2.03
N LYS A 88 -9.08 -11.99 1.77
CA LYS A 88 -9.92 -12.68 2.77
C LYS A 88 -9.11 -13.37 3.88
N SER A 89 -7.88 -13.79 3.58
CA SER A 89 -7.07 -14.56 4.51
C SER A 89 -5.58 -14.29 4.30
N ARG A 90 -4.81 -14.30 5.37
CA ARG A 90 -3.34 -14.17 5.38
C ARG A 90 -2.65 -15.54 5.36
N THR A 91 -2.98 -16.36 4.36
CA THR A 91 -2.28 -17.64 4.15
C THR A 91 -0.84 -17.42 3.70
N ILE A 92 0.01 -18.43 3.89
CA ILE A 92 1.41 -18.38 3.42
C ILE A 92 1.49 -18.04 1.93
N GLU A 93 0.58 -18.58 1.11
CA GLU A 93 0.54 -18.30 -0.33
C GLU A 93 0.20 -16.83 -0.63
N ASN A 94 -0.79 -16.30 0.06
CA ASN A 94 -1.21 -14.90 -0.10
C ASN A 94 -0.10 -13.93 0.32
N LEU A 95 0.51 -14.15 1.48
CA LEU A 95 1.64 -13.35 1.96
C LEU A 95 2.85 -13.47 1.01
N THR A 96 3.17 -14.69 0.54
CA THR A 96 4.25 -14.95 -0.40
C THR A 96 4.06 -14.15 -1.70
N ARG A 97 2.82 -14.06 -2.21
CA ARG A 97 2.49 -13.29 -3.42
C ARG A 97 2.81 -11.80 -3.24
N VAL A 98 2.45 -11.22 -2.09
CA VAL A 98 2.71 -9.80 -1.80
C VAL A 98 4.21 -9.54 -1.66
N LEU A 99 4.93 -10.38 -0.91
CA LEU A 99 6.37 -10.21 -0.74
C LEU A 99 7.15 -10.42 -2.05
N LYS A 100 6.75 -11.38 -2.90
CA LYS A 100 7.34 -11.56 -4.24
C LYS A 100 7.15 -10.33 -5.11
N LYS A 101 5.96 -9.72 -5.07
CA LYS A 101 5.71 -8.45 -5.77
C LYS A 101 6.63 -7.34 -5.24
N GLY A 102 6.77 -7.21 -3.92
CA GLY A 102 7.70 -6.26 -3.30
C GLY A 102 9.14 -6.47 -3.78
N LYS A 103 9.61 -7.73 -3.81
CA LYS A 103 10.94 -8.08 -4.34
C LYS A 103 11.10 -7.66 -5.80
N LEU A 104 10.10 -7.89 -6.66
CA LEU A 104 10.15 -7.49 -8.07
C LEU A 104 10.23 -5.98 -8.24
N THR A 105 9.52 -5.21 -7.41
CA THR A 105 9.53 -3.74 -7.45
C THR A 105 10.86 -3.15 -6.98
N THR A 106 11.53 -3.76 -6.00
CA THR A 106 12.77 -3.27 -5.39
C THR A 106 14.05 -3.86 -6.00
N GLY A 107 13.95 -4.99 -6.69
CA GLY A 107 15.12 -5.72 -7.22
C GLY A 107 15.85 -6.56 -6.17
N GLU A 108 17.09 -6.94 -6.48
CA GLU A 108 17.88 -7.91 -5.70
C GLU A 108 18.69 -7.28 -4.53
N GLN A 109 18.59 -5.97 -4.31
CA GLN A 109 19.40 -5.26 -3.30
C GLN A 109 18.92 -5.45 -1.87
N ILE A 110 17.76 -6.07 -1.65
CA ILE A 110 17.19 -6.27 -0.32
C ILE A 110 18.02 -7.27 0.46
N LYS A 111 18.42 -6.88 1.67
CA LYS A 111 19.21 -7.69 2.61
C LYS A 111 18.44 -8.03 3.88
N VAL A 112 17.49 -7.19 4.27
CA VAL A 112 16.75 -7.33 5.53
C VAL A 112 15.26 -7.25 5.23
N VAL A 113 14.48 -8.14 5.84
CA VAL A 113 13.02 -8.03 5.89
C VAL A 113 12.59 -8.07 7.35
N THR A 114 11.94 -7.01 7.80
CA THR A 114 11.41 -6.86 9.15
C THR A 114 9.92 -7.17 9.13
N THR A 115 9.47 -8.03 10.04
CA THR A 115 8.04 -8.38 10.21
C THR A 115 7.67 -8.40 11.69
N ASP A 116 6.38 -8.56 11.97
CA ASP A 116 5.90 -8.91 13.29
C ASP A 116 6.21 -10.38 13.66
N GLY A 117 5.76 -10.83 14.82
CA GLY A 117 5.97 -12.19 15.34
C GLY A 117 5.07 -13.28 14.73
N LEU A 118 4.36 -13.04 13.62
CA LEU A 118 3.49 -14.05 13.00
C LEU A 118 4.32 -15.26 12.50
N LYS A 119 4.07 -16.44 13.05
CA LYS A 119 4.85 -17.67 12.79
C LYS A 119 4.97 -18.09 11.32
N GLY A 120 4.09 -17.60 10.44
CA GLY A 120 4.10 -17.91 9.01
C GLY A 120 5.22 -17.23 8.22
N TYR A 121 5.74 -16.09 8.67
CA TYR A 121 6.67 -15.26 7.90
C TYR A 121 7.97 -15.95 7.54
N GLU A 122 8.53 -16.78 8.38
CA GLU A 122 9.75 -17.52 8.04
C GLU A 122 9.58 -18.35 6.75
N ARG A 123 8.44 -19.05 6.61
CA ARG A 123 8.13 -19.83 5.40
C ARG A 123 7.85 -18.93 4.20
N VAL A 124 7.18 -17.80 4.43
CA VAL A 124 6.88 -16.79 3.39
C VAL A 124 8.19 -16.23 2.82
N LEU A 125 9.13 -15.84 3.68
CA LEU A 125 10.43 -15.30 3.26
C LEU A 125 11.26 -16.34 2.50
N LYS A 126 11.28 -17.58 2.96
CA LYS A 126 11.92 -18.69 2.24
C LYS A 126 11.36 -18.86 0.82
N LYS A 127 10.03 -18.79 0.66
CA LYS A 127 9.37 -18.90 -0.63
C LYS A 127 9.54 -17.66 -1.54
N SER A 128 9.70 -16.46 -0.95
CA SER A 128 9.76 -15.19 -1.69
C SER A 128 11.17 -14.84 -2.13
N PHE A 129 12.15 -15.07 -1.27
CA PHE A 129 13.54 -14.65 -1.47
C PHE A 129 14.52 -15.80 -1.65
N GLY A 130 14.06 -17.04 -1.48
CA GLY A 130 14.87 -18.25 -1.62
C GLY A 130 15.31 -18.83 -0.28
N LEU A 131 15.77 -20.09 -0.34
CA LEU A 131 16.26 -20.85 0.82
C LEU A 131 17.77 -20.71 0.98
N LYS A 132 18.26 -20.73 2.24
CA LYS A 132 19.57 -21.29 2.51
C LYS A 132 19.55 -22.75 2.09
N THR A 133 20.26 -23.13 1.06
CA THR A 133 20.58 -24.53 0.86
C THR A 133 21.77 -24.89 1.73
N HIS A 134 21.88 -26.15 2.16
CA HIS A 134 22.99 -26.67 2.99
C HIS A 134 24.38 -26.40 2.38
N TRP A 135 24.44 -26.20 1.07
CA TRP A 135 25.65 -25.95 0.28
C TRP A 135 25.96 -24.47 0.07
N ASN A 136 24.99 -23.61 0.28
CA ASN A 136 25.16 -22.15 0.09
C ASN A 136 24.90 -21.47 1.45
N HIS A 137 25.97 -21.25 2.22
CA HIS A 137 25.96 -20.73 3.58
C HIS A 137 25.45 -19.27 3.71
N LYS A 138 25.16 -18.59 2.61
CA LYS A 138 24.62 -17.22 2.65
C LYS A 138 23.10 -17.26 2.54
N SER A 139 22.42 -16.88 3.62
CA SER A 139 21.02 -16.49 3.51
C SER A 139 20.96 -15.23 2.64
N PRO A 140 20.18 -15.21 1.56
CA PRO A 140 20.04 -14.01 0.77
C PRO A 140 19.45 -12.85 1.60
N ILE A 141 18.70 -13.16 2.67
CA ILE A 141 17.97 -12.18 3.48
C ILE A 141 18.07 -12.50 4.98
N ILE A 142 18.26 -11.44 5.77
CA ILE A 142 18.14 -11.48 7.22
C ILE A 142 16.66 -11.21 7.57
N HIS A 143 16.05 -12.16 8.28
CA HIS A 143 14.72 -11.95 8.86
C HIS A 143 14.86 -11.29 10.22
N ASN A 144 14.40 -10.05 10.34
CA ASN A 144 14.30 -9.34 11.60
C ASN A 144 12.85 -9.41 12.11
N VAL A 145 12.66 -9.90 13.33
CA VAL A 145 11.34 -9.99 13.96
C VAL A 145 11.23 -8.95 15.06
N VAL A 146 10.25 -8.07 14.95
CA VAL A 146 9.96 -7.01 15.93
C VAL A 146 8.61 -7.28 16.55
N ILE A 147 8.63 -7.74 17.81
CA ILE A 147 7.44 -7.98 18.61
C ILE A 147 7.22 -6.74 19.47
N ALA A 148 6.06 -6.11 19.33
CA ALA A 148 5.74 -4.82 19.98
C ALA A 148 5.91 -4.85 21.52
N SER A 149 5.62 -5.99 22.16
CA SER A 149 5.77 -6.19 23.60
C SER A 149 7.23 -6.34 24.09
N GLU A 150 8.18 -6.65 23.18
CA GLU A 150 9.54 -7.03 23.56
C GLU A 150 10.60 -6.02 23.09
N ARG A 151 10.46 -5.47 21.87
CA ARG A 151 11.51 -4.68 21.21
C ARG A 151 11.06 -3.34 20.65
N GLY A 152 9.87 -2.87 21.00
CA GLY A 152 9.32 -1.63 20.47
C GLY A 152 8.52 -1.83 19.17
N PHE A 153 8.19 -0.74 18.51
CA PHE A 153 7.17 -0.73 17.46
C PHE A 153 7.81 -0.61 16.07
N ASN A 154 7.19 -1.23 15.08
CA ASN A 154 7.44 -0.99 13.65
C ASN A 154 6.87 0.37 13.20
N HIS A 155 7.33 1.45 13.83
CA HIS A 155 6.75 2.79 13.73
C HIS A 155 6.46 3.27 12.30
N LYS A 156 7.26 2.82 11.31
CA LYS A 156 7.07 3.28 9.92
C LYS A 156 5.83 2.67 9.30
N ILE A 157 5.66 1.36 9.41
CA ILE A 157 4.51 0.64 8.84
C ILE A 157 3.25 0.87 9.68
N GLU A 158 3.38 0.97 11.00
CA GLU A 158 2.26 1.36 11.88
C GLU A 158 1.70 2.74 11.55
N ARG A 159 2.56 3.70 11.18
CA ARG A 159 2.12 5.02 10.70
C ARG A 159 1.35 4.94 9.39
N LEU A 160 1.70 4.02 8.49
CA LEU A 160 0.90 3.72 7.30
C LEU A 160 -0.47 3.21 7.71
N HIS A 161 -0.53 2.19 8.57
CA HIS A 161 -1.79 1.61 9.07
C HIS A 161 -2.66 2.66 9.76
N ASN A 162 -2.09 3.49 10.61
CA ASN A 162 -2.81 4.59 11.26
C ASN A 162 -3.34 5.60 10.24
N THR A 163 -2.55 5.93 9.21
CA THR A 163 -3.01 6.79 8.10
C THR A 163 -4.21 6.17 7.38
N ILE A 164 -4.17 4.87 7.11
CA ILE A 164 -5.28 4.16 6.45
C ILE A 164 -6.49 4.12 7.39
N ARG A 165 -6.32 3.78 8.67
CA ARG A 165 -7.41 3.77 9.66
C ARG A 165 -8.09 5.11 9.79
N ASP A 166 -7.35 6.21 9.84
CA ASP A 166 -7.92 7.57 9.87
C ASP A 166 -8.81 7.87 8.66
N ARG A 167 -8.45 7.35 7.47
CA ARG A 167 -9.22 7.52 6.24
C ARG A 167 -10.41 6.57 6.14
N THR A 168 -10.25 5.34 6.64
CA THR A 168 -11.29 4.30 6.58
C THR A 168 -12.24 4.31 7.77
N LYS A 169 -11.91 5.02 8.84
CA LYS A 169 -12.71 5.18 10.05
C LYS A 169 -14.19 5.50 9.79
N ILE A 170 -14.46 6.36 8.81
CA ILE A 170 -15.81 6.76 8.43
C ILE A 170 -16.53 5.74 7.53
N MET A 171 -15.83 4.75 7.01
CA MET A 171 -16.37 3.81 6.02
C MET A 171 -17.08 2.62 6.66
N ARG A 172 -16.82 2.34 7.94
CA ARG A 172 -17.40 1.23 8.72
C ARG A 172 -17.23 -0.15 8.04
N GLY A 173 -16.09 -0.35 7.34
CA GLY A 173 -15.85 -1.52 6.51
C GLY A 173 -16.27 -1.34 5.06
N PHE A 174 -15.95 -2.32 4.23
CA PHE A 174 -16.35 -2.36 2.83
C PHE A 174 -17.64 -3.15 2.64
N HIS A 175 -18.55 -2.63 1.81
CA HIS A 175 -19.86 -3.24 1.52
C HIS A 175 -19.96 -3.75 0.08
N GLY A 176 -18.93 -3.54 -0.75
CA GLY A 176 -18.88 -3.96 -2.15
C GLY A 176 -18.20 -5.31 -2.36
N SER A 177 -17.91 -5.62 -3.62
CA SER A 177 -17.16 -6.82 -4.00
C SER A 177 -15.71 -6.75 -3.46
N LEU A 178 -15.03 -7.89 -3.41
CA LEU A 178 -13.62 -7.95 -3.01
C LEU A 178 -12.74 -7.12 -3.96
N GLU A 179 -13.04 -7.16 -5.25
CA GLU A 179 -12.33 -6.39 -6.29
C GLU A 179 -12.47 -4.88 -6.07
N SER A 180 -13.67 -4.41 -5.74
CA SER A 180 -13.90 -3.01 -5.41
C SER A 180 -13.15 -2.59 -4.13
N ALA A 181 -13.12 -3.46 -3.12
CA ALA A 181 -12.38 -3.23 -1.89
C ALA A 181 -10.86 -3.17 -2.15
N ARG A 182 -10.34 -4.09 -2.97
CA ARG A 182 -8.94 -4.08 -3.44
C ARG A 182 -8.61 -2.78 -4.16
N ALA A 183 -9.46 -2.36 -5.09
CA ALA A 183 -9.26 -1.09 -5.82
C ALA A 183 -9.20 0.11 -4.88
N ILE A 184 -10.06 0.16 -3.85
CA ILE A 184 -10.05 1.25 -2.87
C ILE A 184 -8.77 1.22 -2.04
N MET A 185 -8.35 0.04 -1.56
CA MET A 185 -7.12 -0.09 -0.77
C MET A 185 -5.88 0.22 -1.63
N LYS A 186 -5.88 -0.19 -2.90
CA LYS A 186 -4.83 0.21 -3.84
C LYS A 186 -4.79 1.71 -4.06
N GLY A 187 -5.95 2.36 -4.12
CA GLY A 187 -6.01 3.82 -4.13
C GLY A 187 -5.48 4.48 -2.85
N MET A 188 -5.57 3.82 -1.67
CA MET A 188 -4.90 4.28 -0.44
C MET A 188 -3.37 4.20 -0.57
N GLU A 189 -2.84 3.10 -1.13
CA GLU A 189 -1.41 2.96 -1.44
C GLU A 189 -0.95 4.07 -2.41
N ILE A 190 -1.70 4.30 -3.51
CA ILE A 190 -1.39 5.35 -4.47
C ILE A 190 -1.40 6.74 -3.79
N TYR A 191 -2.41 7.02 -2.97
CA TYR A 191 -2.47 8.27 -2.21
C TYR A 191 -1.28 8.43 -1.28
N TYR A 192 -0.91 7.40 -0.56
CA TYR A 192 0.23 7.39 0.36
C TYR A 192 1.54 7.63 -0.39
N ASN A 193 1.78 6.89 -1.46
CA ASN A 193 3.04 6.93 -2.21
C ASN A 193 3.22 8.21 -3.02
N PHE A 194 2.17 8.69 -3.68
CA PHE A 194 2.31 9.73 -4.73
C PHE A 194 1.72 11.08 -4.34
N VAL A 195 0.80 11.14 -3.39
CA VAL A 195 0.03 12.37 -3.13
C VAL A 195 0.33 12.95 -1.75
N ARG A 196 0.37 12.10 -0.72
CA ARG A 196 0.56 12.52 0.66
C ARG A 196 2.02 12.86 0.93
N LYS A 197 2.26 14.04 1.47
CA LYS A 197 3.57 14.48 1.96
C LYS A 197 3.86 13.90 3.35
N HIS A 198 5.12 13.55 3.62
CA HIS A 198 5.55 12.93 4.87
C HIS A 198 6.68 13.71 5.54
N GLN A 199 6.48 14.14 6.77
CA GLN A 199 7.49 14.87 7.55
C GLN A 199 8.81 14.09 7.72
N GLY A 200 8.73 12.77 7.86
CA GLY A 200 9.92 11.95 8.08
C GLY A 200 10.74 11.65 6.81
N ILE A 201 10.42 12.28 5.69
CA ILE A 201 11.20 12.36 4.45
C ILE A 201 11.14 13.81 3.92
N ASP A 202 11.35 14.77 4.81
CA ASP A 202 11.51 16.20 4.55
C ASP A 202 10.35 16.83 3.75
N GLY A 203 9.12 16.38 4.00
CA GLY A 203 7.92 16.89 3.34
C GLY A 203 7.73 16.40 1.90
N LYS A 204 8.53 15.46 1.43
CA LYS A 204 8.35 14.80 0.13
C LYS A 204 7.26 13.73 0.20
N THR A 205 6.81 13.25 -0.94
CA THR A 205 6.07 11.99 -1.05
C THR A 205 7.05 10.81 -1.16
N PRO A 206 6.67 9.59 -0.76
CA PRO A 206 7.51 8.41 -0.97
C PRO A 206 7.94 8.22 -2.43
N SER A 207 7.10 8.56 -3.41
CA SER A 207 7.47 8.47 -4.82
C SER A 207 8.53 9.49 -5.24
N GLU A 208 8.53 10.70 -4.69
CA GLU A 208 9.58 11.71 -4.93
C GLU A 208 10.92 11.28 -4.37
N GLU A 209 10.93 10.43 -3.34
CA GLU A 209 12.15 9.86 -2.77
C GLU A 209 12.60 8.59 -3.50
N ALA A 210 11.65 7.73 -3.88
CA ALA A 210 11.93 6.43 -4.48
C ALA A 210 12.11 6.47 -6.01
N ILE A 211 11.56 7.49 -6.69
CA ILE A 211 11.59 7.64 -8.15
C ILE A 211 11.87 9.11 -8.49
N PRO A 212 13.11 9.60 -8.26
CA PRO A 212 13.43 11.02 -8.43
C PRO A 212 13.17 11.57 -9.85
N GLU A 213 13.25 10.71 -10.85
CA GLU A 213 12.97 11.04 -12.25
C GLU A 213 11.47 11.20 -12.56
N LEU A 214 10.58 10.71 -11.69
CA LEU A 214 9.14 10.83 -11.86
C LEU A 214 8.64 12.22 -11.45
N ASN A 215 8.63 13.15 -12.38
CA ASN A 215 8.21 14.53 -12.14
C ASN A 215 6.69 14.69 -12.31
N LEU A 216 5.95 14.64 -11.21
CA LEU A 216 4.52 14.88 -11.17
C LEU A 216 4.23 16.35 -10.87
N SER A 217 3.34 16.97 -11.66
CA SER A 217 2.89 18.34 -11.42
C SER A 217 2.06 18.45 -10.13
N THR A 218 1.64 19.68 -9.80
CA THR A 218 0.84 19.98 -8.60
C THR A 218 -0.40 19.09 -8.46
N ASN A 219 -1.09 18.77 -9.57
CA ASN A 219 -2.22 17.83 -9.57
C ASN A 219 -1.74 16.41 -9.87
N LYS A 220 -1.14 15.76 -8.86
CA LYS A 220 -0.55 14.43 -8.97
C LYS A 220 -1.55 13.36 -9.44
N TRP A 221 -2.81 13.41 -8.98
CA TRP A 221 -3.86 12.50 -9.44
C TRP A 221 -4.12 12.62 -10.95
N LEU A 222 -4.26 13.85 -11.45
CA LEU A 222 -4.51 14.06 -12.88
C LEU A 222 -3.33 13.62 -13.73
N ASN A 223 -2.10 13.82 -13.26
CA ASN A 223 -0.91 13.33 -13.96
C ASN A 223 -0.89 11.81 -14.04
N LEU A 224 -1.08 11.11 -12.93
CA LEU A 224 -1.12 9.65 -12.90
C LEU A 224 -2.23 9.09 -13.82
N ILE A 225 -3.42 9.74 -13.84
CA ILE A 225 -4.50 9.36 -14.76
C ILE A 225 -4.10 9.56 -16.23
N LYS A 226 -3.40 10.64 -16.55
CA LYS A 226 -2.94 10.89 -17.94
C LYS A 226 -1.89 9.88 -18.36
N MET A 227 -0.90 9.62 -17.52
CA MET A 227 0.17 8.64 -17.76
C MET A 227 -0.35 7.21 -17.89
N SER A 228 -1.41 6.84 -17.17
CA SER A 228 -2.00 5.50 -17.25
C SER A 228 -2.91 5.27 -18.46
N LYS A 229 -3.06 6.26 -19.35
CA LYS A 229 -3.80 6.14 -20.62
C LYS A 229 -2.88 5.87 -21.82
N THR A 230 -1.59 6.11 -21.65
CA THR A 230 -0.56 5.80 -22.63
C THR A 230 -0.10 4.38 -22.47
#